data_bea644211bd5fa3b3482ef7736515ea8
#
_entry.id   bea644211bd5fa3b3482ef7736515ea8
#
_cell.length_a   1.000
_cell.length_b   1.000
_cell.length_c   1.000
_cell.angle_alpha   90.00
_cell.angle_beta   90.00
_cell.angle_gamma   90.00
#
_symmetry.space_group_name_H-M   'P 1'
#
loop_
_entity.id
_entity.type
_entity.pdbx_description
1 polymer ?
#
loop_
_entity_poly.entity_id
_entity_poly.type
_entity_poly.pdbx_seq_one_letter_code
_entity_poly.pdbx_strand_id
1 'polypeptide(L)'
;MSETAPNLDDIESIEALLSDGATETDVKTLSALGYETRYRLVRLLVEMDCGLDFCEITPYVDVSDSAVSHALTLLCDAGLVTKEKRGRSRRYRATRRANALVAVLDGTR
;
A
#
# COMPACT_ATOMS: atom_id res chain seq x y z
N MET A 1 -20.14 -8.51 25.61
CA MET A 1 -19.20 -7.40 25.64
C MET A 1 -19.92 -6.10 25.35
N SER A 2 -19.77 -5.16 26.18
CA SER A 2 -20.38 -3.87 25.90
C SER A 2 -19.36 -2.96 25.23
N GLU A 3 -19.81 -2.35 24.18
CA GLU A 3 -19.06 -1.35 23.50
C GLU A 3 -19.50 0.01 24.00
N THR A 4 -18.55 0.78 24.48
CA THR A 4 -18.84 2.10 24.98
C THR A 4 -18.83 3.10 23.82
N ALA A 5 -19.98 3.62 23.49
CA ALA A 5 -20.05 4.70 22.52
C ALA A 5 -19.37 5.94 23.15
N PRO A 6 -18.64 6.74 22.35
CA PRO A 6 -18.09 7.99 22.87
C PRO A 6 -19.20 8.91 23.33
N ASN A 7 -19.00 9.56 24.45
CA ASN A 7 -19.95 10.55 24.93
C ASN A 7 -19.58 11.93 24.42
N LEU A 8 -20.37 12.93 24.74
CA LEU A 8 -20.16 14.30 24.25
C LEU A 8 -18.83 14.90 24.70
N ASP A 9 -18.31 14.46 25.84
CA ASP A 9 -17.02 14.96 26.35
C ASP A 9 -15.82 14.44 25.56
N ASP A 10 -16.01 13.38 24.76
CA ASP A 10 -14.97 12.78 23.95
C ASP A 10 -14.90 13.33 22.52
N ILE A 11 -15.81 14.22 22.15
CA ILE A 11 -15.91 14.73 20.78
C ILE A 11 -14.61 15.41 20.34
N GLU A 12 -14.03 16.24 21.20
CA GLU A 12 -12.77 16.92 20.87
C GLU A 12 -11.63 15.93 20.64
N SER A 13 -11.56 14.86 21.43
CA SER A 13 -10.55 13.83 21.28
C SER A 13 -10.76 13.04 19.98
N ILE A 14 -12.01 12.79 19.62
CA ILE A 14 -12.36 12.12 18.37
C ILE A 14 -12.00 13.01 17.17
N GLU A 15 -12.35 14.29 17.24
CA GLU A 15 -12.01 15.24 16.18
C GLU A 15 -10.49 15.35 15.99
N ALA A 16 -9.75 15.42 17.08
CA ALA A 16 -8.30 15.47 17.03
C ALA A 16 -7.73 14.22 16.38
N LEU A 17 -8.27 13.05 16.71
CA LEU A 17 -7.85 11.78 16.12
C LEU A 17 -8.13 11.75 14.62
N LEU A 18 -9.30 12.22 14.21
CA LEU A 18 -9.69 12.22 12.80
C LEU A 18 -8.94 13.29 11.97
N SER A 19 -8.44 14.31 12.64
CA SER A 19 -7.68 15.39 11.98
C SER A 19 -6.18 15.18 12.02
N ASP A 20 -5.73 14.09 12.60
CA ASP A 20 -4.32 13.76 12.73
C ASP A 20 -3.70 13.54 11.34
N GLY A 21 -2.41 13.86 11.21
CA GLY A 21 -1.63 13.58 10.01
C GLY A 21 -1.64 12.11 9.61
N ALA A 22 -1.86 11.20 10.56
CA ALA A 22 -2.01 9.78 10.29
C ALA A 22 -3.22 9.49 9.39
N THR A 23 -4.32 10.24 9.55
CA THR A 23 -5.50 10.08 8.69
C THR A 23 -5.17 10.35 7.24
N GLU A 24 -4.45 11.42 6.97
CA GLU A 24 -4.04 11.78 5.61
C GLU A 24 -3.15 10.71 5.00
N THR A 25 -2.18 10.23 5.77
CA THR A 25 -1.27 9.17 5.34
C THR A 25 -2.02 7.87 5.06
N ASP A 26 -2.96 7.51 5.93
CA ASP A 26 -3.76 6.30 5.78
C ASP A 26 -4.64 6.37 4.54
N VAL A 27 -5.26 7.51 4.29
CA VAL A 27 -6.10 7.70 3.11
C VAL A 27 -5.26 7.59 1.84
N LYS A 28 -4.06 8.14 1.85
CA LYS A 28 -3.14 8.03 0.71
C LYS A 28 -2.80 6.56 0.43
N THR A 29 -2.52 5.78 1.46
CA THR A 29 -2.24 4.36 1.35
C THR A 29 -3.43 3.61 0.75
N LEU A 30 -4.62 3.80 1.30
CA LEU A 30 -5.83 3.12 0.85
C LEU A 30 -6.21 3.54 -0.57
N SER A 31 -6.06 4.81 -0.88
CA SER A 31 -6.34 5.34 -2.22
C SER A 31 -5.42 4.71 -3.26
N ALA A 32 -4.15 4.52 -2.92
CA ALA A 32 -3.20 3.88 -3.82
C ALA A 32 -3.62 2.44 -4.14
N LEU A 33 -4.19 1.73 -3.16
CA LEU A 33 -4.67 0.36 -3.33
C LEU A 33 -6.04 0.27 -4.01
N GLY A 34 -6.73 1.37 -4.18
CA GLY A 34 -8.08 1.39 -4.74
C GLY A 34 -8.16 1.17 -6.25
N TYR A 35 -7.03 0.99 -6.91
CA TYR A 35 -6.96 0.75 -8.36
C TYR A 35 -6.41 -0.65 -8.63
N GLU A 36 -7.06 -1.37 -9.52
CA GLU A 36 -6.76 -2.78 -9.76
C GLU A 36 -5.29 -3.02 -10.12
N THR A 37 -4.74 -2.23 -11.04
CA THR A 37 -3.34 -2.40 -11.45
C THR A 37 -2.40 -2.25 -10.26
N ARG A 38 -2.59 -1.23 -9.44
CA ARG A 38 -1.74 -1.00 -8.28
C ARG A 38 -1.91 -2.09 -7.23
N TYR A 39 -3.13 -2.52 -7.01
CA TYR A 39 -3.39 -3.61 -6.08
C TYR A 39 -2.73 -4.90 -6.55
N ARG A 40 -2.82 -5.22 -7.83
CA ARG A 40 -2.17 -6.40 -8.39
C ARG A 40 -0.65 -6.36 -8.25
N LEU A 41 -0.06 -5.18 -8.43
CA LEU A 41 1.38 -5.01 -8.22
C LEU A 41 1.78 -5.28 -6.78
N VAL A 42 1.00 -4.76 -5.84
CA VAL A 42 1.27 -5.01 -4.41
C VAL A 42 1.13 -6.50 -4.10
N ARG A 43 0.08 -7.15 -4.61
CA ARG A 43 -0.11 -8.59 -4.40
C ARG A 43 1.07 -9.38 -4.94
N LEU A 44 1.52 -9.04 -6.12
CA LEU A 44 2.67 -9.69 -6.73
C LEU A 44 3.91 -9.57 -5.84
N LEU A 45 4.18 -8.36 -5.36
CA LEU A 45 5.38 -8.12 -4.54
C LEU A 45 5.26 -8.73 -3.15
N VAL A 46 4.05 -8.84 -2.61
CA VAL A 46 3.82 -9.55 -1.35
C VAL A 46 4.15 -11.05 -1.52
N GLU A 47 3.73 -11.64 -2.63
CA GLU A 47 4.03 -13.05 -2.91
C GLU A 47 5.50 -13.28 -3.22
N MET A 48 6.15 -12.32 -3.86
CA MET A 48 7.57 -12.38 -4.20
C MET A 48 8.42 -11.71 -3.14
N ASP A 49 8.57 -12.41 -2.05
CA ASP A 49 9.22 -11.91 -0.82
C ASP A 49 10.63 -11.35 -1.05
N CYS A 50 11.37 -11.89 -2.00
CA CYS A 50 12.71 -11.42 -2.32
C CYS A 50 12.74 -10.14 -3.18
N GLY A 51 11.57 -9.65 -3.59
CA GLY A 51 11.46 -8.50 -4.48
C GLY A 51 11.63 -8.87 -5.94
N LEU A 52 11.32 -7.93 -6.81
CA LEU A 52 11.41 -8.09 -8.26
C LEU A 52 11.99 -6.84 -8.90
N ASP A 53 12.76 -7.03 -9.95
CA ASP A 53 13.20 -5.94 -10.82
C ASP A 53 12.04 -5.54 -11.75
N PHE A 54 12.16 -4.37 -12.33
CA PHE A 54 11.13 -3.86 -13.25
C PHE A 54 10.83 -4.86 -14.38
N CYS A 55 11.86 -5.41 -14.98
CA CYS A 55 11.71 -6.38 -16.07
C CYS A 55 11.03 -7.68 -15.64
N GLU A 56 11.15 -8.03 -14.37
CA GLU A 56 10.49 -9.20 -13.81
C GLU A 56 9.03 -8.94 -13.47
N ILE A 57 8.68 -7.68 -13.24
CA ILE A 57 7.31 -7.27 -12.90
C ILE A 57 6.43 -7.17 -14.15
N THR A 58 6.93 -6.56 -15.22
CA THR A 58 6.12 -6.21 -16.39
C THR A 58 5.39 -7.38 -17.03
N PRO A 59 5.94 -8.62 -17.08
CA PRO A 59 5.20 -9.74 -17.65
C PRO A 59 3.92 -10.13 -16.89
N TYR A 60 3.79 -9.71 -15.63
CA TYR A 60 2.65 -10.09 -14.80
C TYR A 60 1.48 -9.10 -14.88
N VAL A 61 1.66 -7.98 -15.54
CA VAL A 61 0.61 -6.97 -15.64
C VAL A 61 0.40 -6.59 -17.10
N ASP A 62 -0.85 -6.36 -17.45
CA ASP A 62 -1.26 -6.12 -18.83
C ASP A 62 -1.47 -4.62 -19.07
N VAL A 63 -0.41 -3.86 -18.83
CA VAL A 63 -0.40 -2.42 -19.07
C VAL A 63 0.98 -2.03 -19.59
N SER A 64 1.10 -0.82 -20.12
CA SER A 64 2.37 -0.34 -20.66
C SER A 64 3.44 -0.20 -19.58
N ASP A 65 4.70 -0.21 -19.99
CA ASP A 65 5.82 0.00 -19.08
C ASP A 65 5.73 1.35 -18.37
N SER A 66 5.26 2.38 -19.07
CA SER A 66 5.03 3.70 -18.48
C SER A 66 3.98 3.63 -17.37
N ALA A 67 2.91 2.88 -17.59
CA ALA A 67 1.86 2.72 -16.59
C ALA A 67 2.36 1.96 -15.37
N VAL A 68 3.18 0.93 -15.57
CA VAL A 68 3.80 0.18 -14.47
C VAL A 68 4.71 1.09 -13.66
N SER A 69 5.56 1.85 -14.35
CA SER A 69 6.49 2.78 -13.70
C SER A 69 5.74 3.82 -12.86
N HIS A 70 4.69 4.40 -13.43
CA HIS A 70 3.85 5.38 -12.73
C HIS A 70 3.17 4.76 -11.51
N ALA A 71 2.61 3.56 -11.67
CA ALA A 71 1.96 2.86 -10.57
C ALA A 71 2.94 2.55 -9.43
N LEU A 72 4.15 2.09 -9.77
CA LEU A 72 5.17 1.81 -8.76
C LEU A 72 5.59 3.08 -8.01
N THR A 73 5.69 4.20 -8.71
CA THR A 73 6.00 5.49 -8.06
C THR A 73 4.91 5.86 -7.05
N LEU A 74 3.65 5.74 -7.42
CA LEU A 74 2.54 6.02 -6.51
C LEU A 74 2.53 5.08 -5.30
N LEU A 75 2.86 3.81 -5.52
CA LEU A 75 2.92 2.83 -4.44
C LEU A 75 4.09 3.11 -3.49
N CYS A 76 5.22 3.56 -4.02
CA CYS A 76 6.35 3.98 -3.18
C CYS A 76 5.97 5.20 -2.34
N ASP A 77 5.32 6.19 -2.95
CA ASP A 77 4.88 7.40 -2.24
C ASP A 77 3.85 7.07 -1.15
N ALA A 78 3.07 6.02 -1.35
CA ALA A 78 2.06 5.61 -0.39
C ALA A 78 2.60 4.69 0.71
N GLY A 79 3.89 4.39 0.70
CA GLY A 79 4.51 3.54 1.72
C GLY A 79 4.21 2.06 1.58
N LEU A 80 3.79 1.61 0.39
CA LEU A 80 3.43 0.22 0.14
C LEU A 80 4.52 -0.57 -0.56
N VAL A 81 5.43 0.12 -1.22
CA VAL A 81 6.53 -0.49 -1.96
C VAL A 81 7.80 0.29 -1.66
N THR A 82 8.91 -0.40 -1.56
CA THR A 82 10.23 0.23 -1.51
C THR A 82 10.97 -0.08 -2.80
N LYS A 83 11.83 0.85 -3.17
CA LYS A 83 12.67 0.72 -4.35
C LYS A 83 14.12 0.75 -3.90
N GLU A 84 14.85 -0.28 -4.23
CA GLU A 84 16.26 -0.42 -3.89
C GLU A 84 17.08 -0.43 -5.15
N LYS A 85 18.07 0.43 -5.21
CA LYS A 85 18.97 0.49 -6.36
C LYS A 85 20.04 -0.59 -6.22
N ARG A 86 20.18 -1.42 -7.26
CA ARG A 86 21.22 -2.44 -7.32
C ARG A 86 21.96 -2.31 -8.65
N GLY A 87 23.14 -1.65 -8.60
CA GLY A 87 23.87 -1.36 -9.82
C GLY A 87 23.01 -0.52 -10.76
N ARG A 88 22.71 -1.05 -11.95
CA ARG A 88 21.88 -0.37 -12.96
C ARG A 88 20.41 -0.71 -12.84
N SER A 89 20.05 -1.72 -12.06
CA SER A 89 18.66 -2.13 -11.89
C SER A 89 18.11 -1.60 -10.58
N ARG A 90 16.79 -1.69 -10.49
CA ARG A 90 16.03 -1.31 -9.30
C ARG A 90 15.16 -2.47 -8.90
N ARG A 91 15.26 -2.84 -7.63
CA ARG A 91 14.47 -3.93 -7.07
C ARG A 91 13.35 -3.34 -6.23
N TYR A 92 12.15 -3.80 -6.50
CA TYR A 92 10.95 -3.36 -5.80
C TYR A 92 10.51 -4.44 -4.82
N ARG A 93 10.14 -4.03 -3.60
CA ARG A 93 9.66 -4.94 -2.56
C ARG A 93 8.42 -4.38 -1.90
N ALA A 94 7.53 -5.27 -1.49
CA ALA A 94 6.41 -4.88 -0.64
C ALA A 94 6.94 -4.48 0.75
N THR A 95 6.34 -3.45 1.31
CA THR A 95 6.67 -3.03 2.68
C THR A 95 5.94 -3.91 3.68
N ARG A 96 6.32 -3.78 4.96
CA ARG A 96 5.62 -4.44 6.05
C ARG A 96 4.14 -4.05 6.07
N ARG A 97 3.84 -2.78 5.81
CA ARG A 97 2.46 -2.28 5.75
C ARG A 97 1.66 -2.99 4.65
N ALA A 98 2.24 -3.13 3.47
CA ALA A 98 1.60 -3.82 2.36
C ALA A 98 1.33 -5.29 2.71
N ASN A 99 2.30 -5.96 3.29
CA ASN A 99 2.14 -7.35 3.73
C ASN A 99 0.98 -7.49 4.73
N ALA A 100 0.91 -6.59 5.70
CA ALA A 100 -0.14 -6.62 6.72
C ALA A 100 -1.53 -6.39 6.12
N LEU A 101 -1.66 -5.42 5.21
CA LEU A 101 -2.94 -5.12 4.57
C LEU A 101 -3.45 -6.28 3.72
N VAL A 102 -2.57 -6.89 2.94
CA VAL A 102 -2.94 -8.05 2.12
C VAL A 102 -3.32 -9.23 3.03
N ALA A 103 -2.59 -9.44 4.12
CA ALA A 103 -2.91 -10.50 5.08
C ALA A 103 -4.31 -10.30 5.69
N VAL A 104 -4.68 -9.07 6.01
CA VAL A 104 -6.01 -8.76 6.53
C VAL A 104 -7.09 -9.10 5.50
N LEU A 105 -6.89 -8.69 4.26
CA LEU A 105 -7.84 -8.96 3.19
C LEU A 105 -8.00 -10.46 2.97
N ASP A 106 -6.90 -11.18 2.93
CA ASP A 106 -6.92 -12.64 2.73
C ASP A 106 -7.55 -13.37 3.92
N GLY A 107 -7.32 -12.88 5.12
CA GLY A 107 -7.82 -13.51 6.34
C GLY A 107 -9.29 -13.22 6.66
N THR A 108 -9.92 -12.29 5.93
CA THR A 108 -11.29 -11.86 6.20
C THR A 108 -12.28 -12.12 5.06
N ARG A 109 -11.86 -12.84 4.04
CA ARG A 109 -12.75 -13.18 2.93
C ARG A 109 -13.78 -14.24 3.29
#